data_54a14bdf106ec17fd5e4ac470b2139d1
#
_entry.id   54a14bdf106ec17fd5e4ac470b2139d1
#
_cell.length_a   1.000
_cell.length_b   1.000
_cell.length_c   1.000
_cell.angle_alpha   90.00
_cell.angle_beta   90.00
_cell.angle_gamma   90.00
#
_symmetry.space_group_name_H-M   'P 1'
#
loop_
_entity.id
_entity.type
_entity.pdbx_description
1 polymer ?
#
loop_
_entity_poly.entity_id
_entity_poly.type
_entity_poly.pdbx_seq_one_letter_code
_entity_poly.pdbx_strand_id
1 'polypeptide(L)'
;MKNNKLIPGVILMLIGVAFLLRNYGYLNFHFWNLFYLWPIVIVVIGINLIFANNRSTWATLLKLGVIVVGFGLLLFGNFSKHHPFGTRYSYHFDDDDDDDDDDDEDYSEGRKITKIEGAAVFNEMYSDSVKVADLNISGGATTYKLSDTTNQLFNANTQEYFGNYQLTTDKKDSLYVLNFKMRDNKGHFDWDDDHKKSNLATFKLNVNPVWNINVATGATDLDFDLSQFKVRSLDLAGGAGAFKIKFGQPLATTNVDISTGASDVDINIPVTAACRITKGTAFSSNNFEGFTKVSDGAYETPGFANATNKMYIKIKGGMSSFSVKRY
;
A
#
# COMPACT_ATOMS: atom_id res chain seq x y z
N MET A 1 -9.47 -2.51 -44.21
CA MET A 1 -8.75 -2.14 -42.96
C MET A 1 -8.52 -0.64 -42.99
N LYS A 2 -9.46 0.17 -42.48
CA LYS A 2 -9.36 1.64 -42.47
C LYS A 2 -9.25 2.14 -41.02
N ASN A 3 -8.05 2.60 -40.69
CA ASN A 3 -7.67 3.61 -39.69
C ASN A 3 -8.30 3.62 -38.27
N ASN A 4 -7.94 2.65 -37.49
CA ASN A 4 -8.02 2.81 -36.02
C ASN A 4 -6.87 3.69 -35.41
N LYS A 5 -6.12 4.42 -36.30
CA LYS A 5 -4.96 5.22 -35.90
C LYS A 5 -5.28 6.68 -35.57
N LEU A 6 -6.51 7.13 -35.85
CA LEU A 6 -6.91 8.53 -35.63
C LEU A 6 -6.96 8.88 -34.14
N ILE A 7 -7.56 8.04 -33.31
CA ILE A 7 -7.66 8.26 -31.87
C ILE A 7 -6.28 8.30 -31.18
N PRO A 8 -5.38 7.30 -31.38
CA PRO A 8 -4.02 7.39 -30.85
C PRO A 8 -3.23 8.62 -31.34
N GLY A 9 -3.41 9.02 -32.60
CA GLY A 9 -2.77 10.20 -33.16
C GLY A 9 -3.23 11.50 -32.49
N VAL A 10 -4.54 11.64 -32.22
CA VAL A 10 -5.09 12.80 -31.52
C VAL A 10 -4.60 12.84 -30.07
N ILE A 11 -4.55 11.72 -29.37
CA ILE A 11 -4.03 11.64 -28.00
C ILE A 11 -2.56 12.08 -27.97
N LEU A 12 -1.73 11.59 -28.88
CA LEU A 12 -0.32 11.98 -28.98
C LEU A 12 -0.16 13.49 -29.27
N MET A 13 -0.98 14.04 -30.15
CA MET A 13 -0.99 15.47 -30.46
C MET A 13 -1.37 16.30 -29.24
N LEU A 14 -2.40 15.90 -28.50
CA LEU A 14 -2.84 16.59 -27.28
C LEU A 14 -1.76 16.56 -26.18
N ILE A 15 -1.09 15.42 -25.99
CA ILE A 15 0.05 15.30 -25.06
C ILE A 15 1.18 16.26 -25.49
N GLY A 16 1.52 16.32 -26.78
CA GLY A 16 2.53 17.23 -27.30
C GLY A 16 2.19 18.70 -27.07
N VAL A 17 0.92 19.09 -27.31
CA VAL A 17 0.42 20.47 -27.04
C VAL A 17 0.48 20.79 -25.55
N ALA A 18 0.10 19.85 -24.66
CA ALA A 18 0.20 20.06 -23.20
C ALA A 18 1.65 20.28 -22.77
N PHE A 19 2.59 19.52 -23.32
CA PHE A 19 4.01 19.68 -23.04
C PHE A 19 4.55 21.05 -23.51
N LEU A 20 4.13 21.51 -24.69
CA LEU A 20 4.51 22.82 -25.20
C LEU A 20 3.95 23.95 -24.31
N LEU A 21 2.67 23.88 -23.96
CA LEU A 21 2.03 24.89 -23.08
C LEU A 21 2.67 24.94 -21.69
N ARG A 22 3.09 23.80 -21.16
CA ARG A 22 3.85 23.73 -19.89
C ARG A 22 5.22 24.40 -20.05
N ASN A 23 5.94 24.12 -21.14
CA ASN A 23 7.29 24.66 -21.36
C ASN A 23 7.28 26.20 -21.54
N TYR A 24 6.17 26.75 -22.02
CA TYR A 24 5.96 28.20 -22.16
C TYR A 24 5.36 28.86 -20.90
N GLY A 25 5.18 28.10 -19.80
CA GLY A 25 4.68 28.63 -18.54
C GLY A 25 3.17 28.97 -18.50
N TYR A 26 2.42 28.59 -19.56
CA TYR A 26 0.97 28.83 -19.60
C TYR A 26 0.15 27.86 -18.77
N LEU A 27 0.75 26.72 -18.32
CA LEU A 27 0.05 25.68 -17.56
C LEU A 27 0.97 25.11 -16.47
N ASN A 28 0.49 25.14 -15.24
CA ASN A 28 1.05 24.35 -14.13
C ASN A 28 0.39 22.97 -14.11
N PHE A 29 0.87 22.08 -14.98
CA PHE A 29 0.32 20.75 -15.12
C PHE A 29 1.08 19.76 -14.22
N HIS A 30 0.37 19.17 -13.23
CA HIS A 30 0.90 18.09 -12.40
C HIS A 30 0.56 16.74 -13.03
N PHE A 31 1.55 15.90 -13.20
CA PHE A 31 1.39 14.57 -13.82
C PHE A 31 0.34 13.69 -13.13
N TRP A 32 0.09 13.92 -11.84
CA TRP A 32 -0.94 13.26 -11.06
C TRP A 32 -2.37 13.59 -11.51
N ASN A 33 -2.60 14.71 -12.16
CA ASN A 33 -3.90 15.04 -12.73
C ASN A 33 -4.30 14.07 -13.86
N LEU A 34 -3.34 13.32 -14.42
CA LEU A 34 -3.62 12.29 -15.41
C LEU A 34 -4.45 11.12 -14.84
N PHE A 35 -4.29 10.82 -13.55
CA PHE A 35 -5.09 9.80 -12.87
C PHE A 35 -6.56 10.19 -12.73
N TYR A 36 -6.91 11.48 -12.76
CA TYR A 36 -8.30 11.92 -12.76
C TYR A 36 -9.01 11.70 -14.10
N LEU A 37 -8.28 11.29 -15.16
CA LEU A 37 -8.86 10.97 -16.47
C LEU A 37 -9.41 9.54 -16.60
N TRP A 38 -9.23 8.68 -15.57
CA TRP A 38 -9.73 7.31 -15.65
C TRP A 38 -11.24 7.20 -15.95
N PRO A 39 -12.14 8.12 -15.47
CA PRO A 39 -13.54 8.05 -15.82
C PRO A 39 -13.76 8.29 -17.33
N ILE A 40 -12.94 9.13 -17.96
CA ILE A 40 -13.00 9.38 -19.39
C ILE A 40 -12.65 8.13 -20.19
N VAL A 41 -11.68 7.34 -19.72
CA VAL A 41 -11.32 6.06 -20.33
C VAL A 41 -12.52 5.10 -20.28
N ILE A 42 -13.23 5.04 -19.15
CA ILE A 42 -14.44 4.22 -19.01
C ILE A 42 -15.56 4.70 -19.94
N VAL A 43 -15.78 6.02 -20.05
CA VAL A 43 -16.78 6.58 -20.97
C VAL A 43 -16.42 6.23 -22.43
N VAL A 44 -15.16 6.33 -22.82
CA VAL A 44 -14.71 5.95 -24.17
C VAL A 44 -14.89 4.45 -24.41
N ILE A 45 -14.61 3.60 -23.44
CA ILE A 45 -14.87 2.15 -23.52
C ILE A 45 -16.37 1.89 -23.65
N GLY A 46 -17.21 2.57 -22.84
CA GLY A 46 -18.67 2.47 -22.89
C GLY A 46 -19.23 2.87 -24.28
N ILE A 47 -18.79 3.99 -24.84
CA ILE A 47 -19.15 4.40 -26.18
C ILE A 47 -18.70 3.34 -27.21
N ASN A 48 -17.53 2.76 -27.01
CA ASN A 48 -17.01 1.72 -27.91
C ASN A 48 -17.86 0.45 -27.89
N LEU A 49 -18.38 0.07 -26.72
CA LEU A 49 -19.28 -1.07 -26.56
C LEU A 49 -20.66 -0.81 -27.18
N ILE A 50 -21.23 0.39 -26.97
CA ILE A 50 -22.53 0.75 -27.54
C ILE A 50 -22.49 0.75 -29.07
N PHE A 51 -21.40 1.26 -29.66
CA PHE A 51 -21.23 1.35 -31.11
C PHE A 51 -20.36 0.24 -31.72
N ALA A 52 -20.13 -0.86 -30.98
CA ALA A 52 -19.26 -1.96 -31.44
C ALA A 52 -19.73 -2.57 -32.79
N ASN A 53 -21.04 -2.58 -33.03
CA ASN A 53 -21.63 -3.14 -34.23
C ASN A 53 -21.97 -2.10 -35.32
N ASN A 54 -21.87 -0.80 -35.04
CA ASN A 54 -22.16 0.27 -35.99
C ASN A 54 -20.91 1.11 -36.26
N ARG A 55 -20.39 1.03 -37.46
CA ARG A 55 -19.26 1.88 -37.92
C ARG A 55 -19.75 3.29 -38.33
N SER A 56 -20.55 3.92 -37.49
CA SER A 56 -21.10 5.24 -37.75
C SER A 56 -20.02 6.33 -37.53
N THR A 57 -19.95 7.27 -38.47
CA THR A 57 -19.12 8.47 -38.33
C THR A 57 -19.45 9.27 -37.09
N TRP A 58 -20.73 9.24 -36.63
CA TRP A 58 -21.20 9.85 -35.40
C TRP A 58 -20.54 9.28 -34.14
N ALA A 59 -20.30 7.96 -34.10
CA ALA A 59 -19.59 7.33 -32.98
C ALA A 59 -18.15 7.84 -32.85
N THR A 60 -17.48 8.08 -33.97
CA THR A 60 -16.11 8.61 -34.00
C THR A 60 -16.08 10.07 -33.55
N LEU A 61 -17.05 10.88 -34.00
CA LEU A 61 -17.18 12.30 -33.58
C LEU A 61 -17.48 12.39 -32.07
N LEU A 62 -18.31 11.53 -31.53
CA LEU A 62 -18.69 11.51 -30.12
C LEU A 62 -17.49 11.14 -29.23
N LYS A 63 -16.70 10.13 -29.66
CA LYS A 63 -15.44 9.75 -28.97
C LYS A 63 -14.44 10.90 -28.98
N LEU A 64 -14.27 11.55 -30.11
CA LEU A 64 -13.36 12.68 -30.25
C LEU A 64 -13.79 13.84 -29.36
N GLY A 65 -15.10 14.14 -29.31
CA GLY A 65 -15.68 15.17 -28.45
C GLY A 65 -15.42 14.90 -26.97
N VAL A 66 -15.64 13.67 -26.50
CA VAL A 66 -15.39 13.29 -25.10
C VAL A 66 -13.91 13.40 -24.76
N ILE A 67 -13.00 13.02 -25.64
CA ILE A 67 -11.54 13.15 -25.42
C ILE A 67 -11.14 14.63 -25.34
N VAL A 68 -11.64 15.47 -26.22
CA VAL A 68 -11.31 16.92 -26.25
C VAL A 68 -11.90 17.64 -25.03
N VAL A 69 -13.15 17.34 -24.67
CA VAL A 69 -13.79 17.92 -23.46
C VAL A 69 -13.06 17.46 -22.18
N GLY A 70 -12.71 16.18 -22.09
CA GLY A 70 -11.95 15.64 -20.97
C GLY A 70 -10.58 16.28 -20.84
N PHE A 71 -9.91 16.48 -21.95
CA PHE A 71 -8.61 17.16 -21.97
C PHE A 71 -8.75 18.64 -21.61
N GLY A 72 -9.79 19.32 -22.07
CA GLY A 72 -10.11 20.69 -21.67
C GLY A 72 -10.38 20.82 -20.17
N LEU A 73 -11.17 19.90 -19.60
CA LEU A 73 -11.39 19.84 -18.17
C LEU A 73 -10.08 19.61 -17.37
N LEU A 74 -9.16 18.80 -17.90
CA LEU A 74 -7.85 18.57 -17.27
C LEU A 74 -6.98 19.82 -17.29
N LEU A 75 -7.01 20.61 -18.37
CA LEU A 75 -6.20 21.83 -18.48
C LEU A 75 -6.77 23.00 -17.67
N PHE A 76 -8.10 23.12 -17.62
CA PHE A 76 -8.81 24.27 -17.03
C PHE A 76 -9.61 23.93 -15.77
N GLY A 77 -9.77 22.63 -15.46
CA GLY A 77 -10.48 22.16 -14.28
C GLY A 77 -9.65 22.36 -13.00
N ASN A 78 -10.21 23.11 -12.05
CA ASN A 78 -9.60 23.27 -10.75
C ASN A 78 -9.97 22.08 -9.85
N PHE A 79 -9.21 20.97 -9.95
CA PHE A 79 -9.48 19.70 -9.26
C PHE A 79 -8.98 19.67 -7.82
N SER A 80 -8.52 20.78 -7.26
CA SER A 80 -7.91 20.82 -5.92
C SER A 80 -8.87 20.59 -4.76
N LYS A 81 -10.16 20.38 -4.98
CA LYS A 81 -11.16 20.27 -3.89
C LYS A 81 -11.93 18.95 -3.78
N HIS A 82 -11.73 17.99 -4.67
CA HIS A 82 -12.45 16.70 -4.59
C HIS A 82 -11.52 15.53 -4.85
N HIS A 83 -11.28 14.71 -3.84
CA HIS A 83 -10.66 13.40 -3.99
C HIS A 83 -11.72 12.37 -4.38
N PRO A 84 -11.78 11.89 -5.66
CA PRO A 84 -12.81 10.95 -6.09
C PRO A 84 -12.57 9.50 -5.63
N PHE A 85 -11.46 9.21 -4.96
CA PHE A 85 -11.16 7.91 -4.37
C PHE A 85 -10.95 8.01 -2.86
N GLY A 86 -11.93 8.60 -2.19
CA GLY A 86 -12.14 8.34 -0.78
C GLY A 86 -12.93 7.04 -0.64
N THR A 87 -12.34 5.89 -0.82
CA THR A 87 -12.87 4.70 -0.18
C THR A 87 -12.63 4.91 1.31
N ARG A 88 -13.67 5.47 1.96
CA ARG A 88 -13.82 5.39 3.40
C ARG A 88 -13.95 3.92 3.79
N TYR A 89 -12.85 3.22 3.91
CA TYR A 89 -12.75 2.20 4.93
C TYR A 89 -12.41 2.94 6.21
N SER A 90 -13.41 3.66 6.71
CA SER A 90 -13.45 4.14 8.07
C SER A 90 -13.68 2.90 8.93
N TYR A 91 -12.64 2.35 9.50
CA TYR A 91 -12.78 1.61 10.74
C TYR A 91 -13.11 2.68 11.78
N HIS A 92 -14.42 2.83 12.04
CA HIS A 92 -14.92 3.60 13.17
C HIS A 92 -14.46 2.83 14.42
N PHE A 93 -13.47 3.35 15.08
CA PHE A 93 -13.31 3.16 16.50
C PHE A 93 -13.97 4.38 17.14
N ASP A 94 -15.06 4.14 17.83
CA ASP A 94 -15.72 5.15 18.67
C ASP A 94 -14.71 5.54 19.75
N ASP A 95 -14.11 6.69 19.64
CA ASP A 95 -13.53 7.43 20.75
C ASP A 95 -14.51 8.56 21.03
N ASP A 96 -15.36 8.32 22.05
CA ASP A 96 -16.13 9.38 22.72
C ASP A 96 -15.11 10.26 23.46
N ASP A 97 -14.84 11.43 22.95
CA ASP A 97 -14.38 12.55 23.73
C ASP A 97 -14.99 13.82 23.12
N ASP A 98 -16.04 14.26 23.79
CA ASP A 98 -16.64 15.59 23.67
C ASP A 98 -15.60 16.64 24.06
N ASP A 99 -15.31 17.57 23.17
CA ASP A 99 -14.96 18.93 23.53
C ASP A 99 -15.35 19.87 22.39
N ASP A 100 -16.45 20.55 22.63
CA ASP A 100 -16.91 21.74 21.92
C ASP A 100 -15.89 22.86 22.07
N ASP A 101 -15.46 23.43 20.96
CA ASP A 101 -15.13 24.85 20.90
C ASP A 101 -15.28 25.35 19.45
N ASP A 102 -16.36 26.06 19.24
CA ASP A 102 -16.60 26.93 18.09
C ASP A 102 -15.59 28.08 18.09
N ASP A 103 -14.91 28.26 16.95
CA ASP A 103 -14.47 29.56 16.50
C ASP A 103 -14.23 29.54 14.98
N ASP A 104 -15.19 30.12 14.27
CA ASP A 104 -15.11 30.54 12.88
C ASP A 104 -14.06 31.63 12.72
N GLU A 105 -12.95 31.35 12.00
CA GLU A 105 -12.25 32.40 11.25
C GLU A 105 -11.66 31.86 9.95
N ASP A 106 -12.17 32.41 8.87
CA ASP A 106 -11.80 32.32 7.47
C ASP A 106 -10.42 32.95 7.23
N TYR A 107 -9.38 32.13 6.99
CA TYR A 107 -8.17 32.59 6.30
C TYR A 107 -7.54 31.47 5.48
N SER A 108 -7.66 31.58 4.16
CA SER A 108 -6.91 30.85 3.17
C SER A 108 -5.44 31.31 3.17
N GLU A 109 -4.61 30.72 4.02
CA GLU A 109 -3.16 30.74 3.87
C GLU A 109 -2.64 29.31 3.77
N GLY A 110 -1.80 29.08 2.75
CA GLY A 110 -1.17 27.79 2.50
C GLY A 110 -0.47 27.29 3.77
N ARG A 111 -1.03 26.26 4.41
CA ARG A 111 -0.45 25.65 5.61
C ARG A 111 0.89 25.05 5.24
N LYS A 112 1.93 25.75 5.65
CA LYS A 112 3.32 25.31 5.63
C LYS A 112 3.42 24.02 6.44
N ILE A 113 3.87 22.94 5.82
CA ILE A 113 4.18 21.70 6.54
C ILE A 113 5.25 22.05 7.56
N THR A 114 4.92 21.93 8.84
CA THR A 114 5.92 22.06 9.89
C THR A 114 6.77 20.81 9.85
N LYS A 115 8.00 20.94 9.34
CA LYS A 115 9.00 19.89 9.31
C LYS A 115 9.30 19.50 10.76
N ILE A 116 8.92 18.30 11.16
CA ILE A 116 9.24 17.73 12.46
C ILE A 116 10.51 16.91 12.27
N GLU A 117 11.66 17.42 12.65
CA GLU A 117 12.87 16.62 12.79
C GLU A 117 12.90 16.09 14.22
N GLY A 118 12.61 14.81 14.39
CA GLY A 118 12.57 14.17 15.70
C GLY A 118 13.00 12.72 15.64
N ALA A 119 13.38 12.21 16.79
CA ALA A 119 13.58 10.80 17.03
C ALA A 119 12.79 10.44 18.29
N ALA A 120 12.05 9.32 18.25
CA ALA A 120 11.30 8.82 19.39
C ALA A 120 11.62 7.35 19.66
N VAL A 121 11.49 6.96 20.92
CA VAL A 121 11.69 5.58 21.35
C VAL A 121 10.41 5.11 22.05
N PHE A 122 9.88 4.00 21.59
CA PHE A 122 8.66 3.39 22.12
C PHE A 122 9.02 2.02 22.71
N ASN A 123 8.49 1.74 23.90
CA ASN A 123 8.77 0.48 24.59
C ASN A 123 7.49 -0.07 25.21
N GLU A 124 7.30 -1.38 25.15
CA GLU A 124 6.34 -2.12 25.97
C GLU A 124 7.08 -3.23 26.72
N MET A 125 6.85 -3.34 28.00
CA MET A 125 7.52 -4.33 28.85
C MET A 125 6.98 -5.73 28.61
N TYR A 126 7.86 -6.72 28.53
CA TYR A 126 7.46 -8.12 28.49
C TYR A 126 7.07 -8.62 29.90
N SER A 127 6.06 -9.44 29.96
CA SER A 127 5.67 -10.23 31.12
C SER A 127 5.46 -11.69 30.73
N ASP A 128 5.81 -12.63 31.56
CA ASP A 128 5.63 -14.07 31.31
C ASP A 128 4.16 -14.49 31.12
N SER A 129 3.22 -13.64 31.52
CA SER A 129 1.79 -13.81 31.28
C SER A 129 1.45 -13.65 29.79
N VAL A 130 2.25 -12.92 29.00
CA VAL A 130 2.01 -12.68 27.57
C VAL A 130 2.26 -13.95 26.77
N LYS A 131 1.20 -14.56 26.26
CA LYS A 131 1.29 -15.74 25.38
C LYS A 131 1.11 -15.39 23.92
N VAL A 132 0.30 -14.38 23.64
CA VAL A 132 -0.01 -13.89 22.31
C VAL A 132 0.16 -12.37 22.28
N ALA A 133 0.74 -11.86 21.21
CA ALA A 133 0.86 -10.44 20.98
C ALA A 133 0.41 -10.11 19.54
N ASP A 134 -0.49 -9.16 19.44
CA ASP A 134 -0.94 -8.58 18.18
C ASP A 134 -0.19 -7.27 17.96
N LEU A 135 0.48 -7.12 16.83
CA LEU A 135 1.19 -5.91 16.44
C LEU A 135 0.51 -5.30 15.22
N ASN A 136 -0.14 -4.17 15.42
CA ASN A 136 -0.77 -3.40 14.38
C ASN A 136 0.11 -2.19 14.02
N ILE A 137 0.57 -2.13 12.76
CA ILE A 137 1.40 -1.05 12.24
C ILE A 137 0.59 -0.31 11.18
N SER A 138 0.47 1.01 11.31
CA SER A 138 -0.18 1.82 10.28
C SER A 138 0.56 3.14 10.05
N GLY A 139 0.67 3.52 8.78
CA GLY A 139 1.31 4.75 8.34
C GLY A 139 1.76 4.65 6.89
N GLY A 140 2.21 5.77 6.33
CA GLY A 140 2.72 5.85 4.97
C GLY A 140 4.02 6.64 4.88
N ALA A 141 4.65 6.68 3.71
CA ALA A 141 5.91 7.37 3.46
C ALA A 141 7.01 7.03 4.51
N THR A 142 7.10 5.74 4.86
CA THR A 142 7.97 5.25 5.93
C THR A 142 8.74 4.02 5.47
N THR A 143 9.99 3.89 5.91
CA THR A 143 10.72 2.64 5.85
C THR A 143 10.57 1.91 7.20
N TYR A 144 9.97 0.73 7.18
CA TYR A 144 9.82 -0.14 8.35
C TYR A 144 10.85 -1.26 8.34
N LYS A 145 11.59 -1.42 9.44
CA LYS A 145 12.59 -2.47 9.60
C LYS A 145 12.37 -3.27 10.87
N LEU A 146 12.44 -4.60 10.77
CA LEU A 146 12.43 -5.52 11.89
C LEU A 146 13.49 -6.60 11.65
N SER A 147 14.56 -6.59 12.42
CA SER A 147 15.69 -7.51 12.22
C SER A 147 16.31 -8.03 13.51
N ASP A 148 15.82 -7.57 14.67
CA ASP A 148 16.49 -7.84 15.95
C ASP A 148 15.49 -8.19 17.05
N THR A 149 15.97 -8.75 18.13
CA THR A 149 15.19 -9.18 19.29
C THR A 149 15.38 -8.24 20.47
N THR A 150 14.46 -8.30 21.43
CA THR A 150 14.53 -7.55 22.67
C THR A 150 14.01 -8.37 23.86
N ASN A 151 14.47 -8.05 25.07
CA ASN A 151 13.91 -8.58 26.31
C ASN A 151 12.57 -7.91 26.70
N GLN A 152 12.29 -6.74 26.13
CA GLN A 152 10.97 -6.11 26.22
C GLN A 152 9.99 -6.83 25.31
N LEU A 153 8.68 -6.62 25.46
CA LEU A 153 7.71 -7.16 24.51
C LEU A 153 7.91 -6.55 23.13
N PHE A 154 8.05 -5.22 23.09
CA PHE A 154 8.21 -4.44 21.88
C PHE A 154 9.15 -3.25 22.14
N ASN A 155 9.98 -2.94 21.16
CA ASN A 155 10.75 -1.71 21.14
C ASN A 155 10.73 -1.15 19.71
N ALA A 156 10.50 0.16 19.60
CA ALA A 156 10.60 0.86 18.31
C ALA A 156 11.46 2.13 18.48
N ASN A 157 12.36 2.34 17.52
CA ASN A 157 13.10 3.58 17.37
C ASN A 157 12.65 4.22 16.05
N THR A 158 12.26 5.50 16.11
CA THR A 158 11.81 6.24 14.92
C THR A 158 12.72 7.40 14.60
N GLN A 159 12.80 7.69 13.30
CA GLN A 159 13.26 8.99 12.77
C GLN A 159 12.07 9.60 12.06
N GLU A 160 11.62 10.76 12.53
CA GLU A 160 10.35 11.37 12.15
C GLU A 160 10.63 12.63 11.34
N TYR A 161 10.20 12.64 10.07
CA TYR A 161 10.34 13.79 9.18
C TYR A 161 8.98 14.34 8.73
N PHE A 162 7.97 13.47 8.54
CA PHE A 162 6.68 13.84 7.96
C PHE A 162 5.49 13.50 8.85
N GLY A 163 5.69 13.05 10.06
CA GLY A 163 4.64 12.70 11.01
C GLY A 163 5.21 12.00 12.21
N ASN A 164 4.52 12.12 13.32
CA ASN A 164 4.89 11.49 14.57
C ASN A 164 4.22 10.14 14.69
N TYR A 165 4.82 9.23 15.45
CA TYR A 165 4.21 7.95 15.77
C TYR A 165 3.61 7.98 17.18
N GLN A 166 2.69 7.06 17.40
CA GLN A 166 2.10 6.78 18.69
C GLN A 166 2.05 5.27 18.88
N LEU A 167 2.38 4.83 20.08
CA LEU A 167 2.18 3.46 20.54
C LEU A 167 1.09 3.46 21.59
N THR A 168 0.05 2.65 21.38
CA THR A 168 -0.95 2.32 22.41
C THR A 168 -0.96 0.82 22.64
N THR A 169 -1.16 0.40 23.89
CA THR A 169 -1.17 -1.01 24.28
C THR A 169 -2.45 -1.33 25.06
N ASP A 170 -3.23 -2.28 24.52
CA ASP A 170 -4.37 -2.86 25.20
C ASP A 170 -3.98 -4.24 25.75
N LYS A 171 -4.23 -4.45 27.06
CA LYS A 171 -3.86 -5.68 27.75
C LYS A 171 -5.10 -6.44 28.16
N LYS A 172 -5.23 -7.67 27.66
CA LYS A 172 -6.39 -8.52 27.95
C LYS A 172 -5.92 -9.93 28.28
N ASP A 173 -5.84 -10.24 29.56
CA ASP A 173 -5.31 -11.51 30.07
C ASP A 173 -3.90 -11.83 29.53
N SER A 174 -3.79 -12.84 28.67
CA SER A 174 -2.54 -13.27 28.03
C SER A 174 -2.34 -12.71 26.61
N LEU A 175 -3.28 -11.89 26.13
CA LEU A 175 -3.22 -11.20 24.83
C LEU A 175 -2.86 -9.73 25.04
N TYR A 176 -1.83 -9.28 24.36
CA TYR A 176 -1.44 -7.87 24.29
C TYR A 176 -1.61 -7.36 22.87
N VAL A 177 -2.32 -6.27 22.70
CA VAL A 177 -2.54 -5.62 21.41
C VAL A 177 -1.75 -4.32 21.37
N LEU A 178 -0.77 -4.26 20.52
CA LEU A 178 0.13 -3.12 20.31
C LEU A 178 -0.30 -2.40 19.03
N ASN A 179 -0.69 -1.15 19.15
CA ASN A 179 -1.03 -0.31 18.01
C ASN A 179 0.05 0.75 17.82
N PHE A 180 0.88 0.59 16.80
CA PHE A 180 1.90 1.54 16.40
C PHE A 180 1.42 2.28 15.16
N LYS A 181 1.00 3.51 15.34
CA LYS A 181 0.33 4.30 14.31
C LYS A 181 1.04 5.62 14.05
N MET A 182 1.13 6.01 12.80
CA MET A 182 1.48 7.38 12.44
C MET A 182 0.27 8.28 12.72
N ARG A 183 0.47 9.37 13.46
CA ARG A 183 -0.56 10.39 13.64
C ARG A 183 -0.78 11.13 12.33
N ASP A 184 -2.04 11.31 11.97
CA ASP A 184 -2.43 12.16 10.85
C ASP A 184 -2.06 13.62 11.16
N ASN A 185 -0.91 14.05 10.70
CA ASN A 185 -0.70 15.46 10.51
C ASN A 185 -1.52 15.86 9.28
N LYS A 186 -2.54 16.70 9.45
CA LYS A 186 -3.36 17.28 8.37
C LYS A 186 -2.53 18.20 7.45
N GLY A 187 -1.31 17.83 7.13
CA GLY A 187 -0.39 18.50 6.22
C GLY A 187 -0.54 17.99 4.80
N HIS A 188 -0.56 18.90 3.86
CA HIS A 188 -0.51 18.57 2.44
C HIS A 188 0.90 18.01 2.13
N PHE A 189 0.97 16.82 1.53
CA PHE A 189 2.23 16.24 1.06
C PHE A 189 2.65 17.02 -0.19
N ASP A 190 3.66 17.87 -0.09
CA ASP A 190 4.26 18.54 -1.24
C ASP A 190 5.44 17.70 -1.75
N TRP A 191 5.30 17.16 -2.95
CA TRP A 191 6.31 16.32 -3.60
C TRP A 191 7.41 17.13 -4.31
N ASP A 192 7.32 18.46 -4.26
CA ASP A 192 8.17 19.36 -5.06
C ASP A 192 9.45 19.79 -4.32
N ASP A 193 9.62 19.38 -3.07
CA ASP A 193 10.79 19.76 -2.30
C ASP A 193 11.84 18.63 -2.33
N ASP A 194 13.08 18.99 -2.56
CA ASP A 194 14.32 18.21 -2.84
C ASP A 194 14.70 17.19 -1.70
N HIS A 195 13.70 16.54 -1.08
CA HIS A 195 13.86 15.77 0.15
C HIS A 195 13.89 14.27 -0.07
N LYS A 196 15.10 13.74 -0.11
CA LYS A 196 15.42 12.30 -0.02
C LYS A 196 15.19 11.69 1.38
N LYS A 197 14.45 12.35 2.27
CA LYS A 197 14.25 11.89 3.64
C LYS A 197 12.84 11.30 3.78
N SER A 198 12.75 10.04 4.16
CA SER A 198 11.51 9.36 4.56
C SER A 198 11.55 9.06 6.05
N ASN A 199 10.40 8.87 6.68
CA ASN A 199 10.35 8.33 8.03
C ASN A 199 11.00 6.95 8.08
N LEU A 200 11.67 6.65 9.20
CA LEU A 200 12.23 5.34 9.49
C LEU A 200 11.71 4.86 10.84
N ALA A 201 11.20 3.64 10.88
CA ALA A 201 10.87 2.98 12.13
C ALA A 201 11.56 1.62 12.17
N THR A 202 12.39 1.41 13.20
CA THR A 202 13.11 0.16 13.43
C THR A 202 12.53 -0.54 14.64
N PHE A 203 12.07 -1.78 14.47
CA PHE A 203 11.41 -2.58 15.49
C PHE A 203 12.32 -3.70 16.01
N LYS A 204 12.12 -4.01 17.30
CA LYS A 204 12.64 -5.21 17.95
C LYS A 204 11.49 -5.87 18.72
N LEU A 205 11.35 -7.16 18.61
CA LEU A 205 10.29 -7.93 19.26
C LEU A 205 10.85 -8.96 20.23
N ASN A 206 10.01 -9.38 21.18
CA ASN A 206 10.31 -10.51 22.04
C ASN A 206 10.06 -11.84 21.30
N VAL A 207 10.93 -12.82 21.50
CA VAL A 207 10.84 -14.14 20.84
C VAL A 207 9.85 -15.11 21.51
N ASN A 208 9.40 -14.80 22.73
CA ASN A 208 8.60 -15.74 23.52
C ASN A 208 7.14 -15.85 23.07
N PRO A 209 6.40 -14.74 22.85
CA PRO A 209 5.00 -14.81 22.48
C PRO A 209 4.79 -15.31 21.04
N VAL A 210 3.56 -15.72 20.77
CA VAL A 210 3.09 -15.94 19.40
C VAL A 210 2.59 -14.62 18.86
N TRP A 211 3.11 -14.23 17.69
CA TRP A 211 2.81 -12.95 17.05
C TRP A 211 1.74 -13.07 15.98
N ASN A 212 0.77 -12.17 16.00
CA ASN A 212 -0.06 -11.79 14.87
C ASN A 212 0.37 -10.37 14.45
N ILE A 213 0.71 -10.18 13.20
CA ILE A 213 1.25 -8.92 12.70
C ILE A 213 0.33 -8.39 11.61
N ASN A 214 -0.16 -7.16 11.77
CA ASN A 214 -0.97 -6.47 10.78
C ASN A 214 -0.25 -5.19 10.35
N VAL A 215 -0.04 -5.03 9.05
CA VAL A 215 0.60 -3.85 8.48
C VAL A 215 -0.34 -3.22 7.45
N ALA A 216 -0.77 -2.00 7.69
CA ALA A 216 -1.57 -1.21 6.77
C ALA A 216 -0.81 0.05 6.38
N THR A 217 -0.40 0.15 5.11
CA THR A 217 0.52 1.20 4.69
C THR A 217 0.21 1.73 3.29
N GLY A 218 0.60 2.97 3.03
CA GLY A 218 0.52 3.59 1.71
C GLY A 218 1.76 3.28 0.86
N ALA A 219 2.58 4.29 0.58
CA ALA A 219 3.89 4.12 -0.06
C ALA A 219 4.93 3.81 1.02
N THR A 220 5.56 2.62 0.97
CA THR A 220 6.38 2.14 2.09
C THR A 220 7.37 1.09 1.62
N ASP A 221 8.59 1.17 2.14
CA ASP A 221 9.54 0.06 2.11
C ASP A 221 9.50 -0.69 3.44
N LEU A 222 9.38 -2.02 3.38
CA LEU A 222 9.31 -2.89 4.55
C LEU A 222 10.35 -4.00 4.44
N ASP A 223 11.16 -4.16 5.48
CA ASP A 223 12.19 -5.22 5.58
C ASP A 223 12.05 -5.91 6.94
N PHE A 224 11.36 -7.05 6.96
CA PHE A 224 11.06 -7.81 8.17
C PHE A 224 11.75 -9.18 8.17
N ASP A 225 12.74 -9.36 9.01
CA ASP A 225 13.28 -10.68 9.35
C ASP A 225 12.50 -11.26 10.54
N LEU A 226 11.53 -12.10 10.22
CA LEU A 226 10.69 -12.80 11.18
C LEU A 226 11.19 -14.21 11.51
N SER A 227 12.42 -14.56 11.10
CA SER A 227 12.95 -15.92 11.21
C SER A 227 13.11 -16.42 12.64
N GLN A 228 13.25 -15.52 13.62
CA GLN A 228 13.41 -15.86 15.03
C GLN A 228 12.08 -15.86 15.82
N PHE A 229 10.98 -15.42 15.20
CA PHE A 229 9.72 -15.21 15.90
C PHE A 229 8.69 -16.30 15.58
N LYS A 230 7.83 -16.58 16.55
CA LYS A 230 6.69 -17.48 16.41
C LYS A 230 5.53 -16.75 15.74
N VAL A 231 5.49 -16.70 14.43
CA VAL A 231 4.45 -15.98 13.68
C VAL A 231 3.28 -16.88 13.38
N ARG A 232 2.08 -16.51 13.85
CA ARG A 232 0.82 -17.17 13.52
C ARG A 232 0.17 -16.55 12.29
N SER A 233 0.15 -15.22 12.21
CA SER A 233 -0.36 -14.53 11.04
C SER A 233 0.46 -13.29 10.70
N LEU A 234 0.53 -13.01 9.40
CA LEU A 234 0.96 -11.72 8.86
C LEU A 234 -0.08 -11.27 7.83
N ASP A 235 -0.75 -10.16 8.12
CA ASP A 235 -1.64 -9.48 7.18
C ASP A 235 -0.98 -8.18 6.74
N LEU A 236 -0.69 -8.05 5.43
CA LEU A 236 -0.03 -6.89 4.86
C LEU A 236 -0.91 -6.29 3.76
N ALA A 237 -1.37 -5.06 4.01
CA ALA A 237 -2.05 -4.23 3.04
C ALA A 237 -1.16 -3.04 2.68
N GLY A 238 -0.64 -3.01 1.44
CA GLY A 238 0.28 -1.98 0.98
C GLY A 238 -0.17 -1.34 -0.34
N GLY A 239 0.03 -0.04 -0.49
CA GLY A 239 -0.22 0.67 -1.75
C GLY A 239 0.89 0.42 -2.77
N ALA A 240 2.05 1.03 -2.56
CA ALA A 240 3.23 0.92 -3.41
C ALA A 240 4.50 0.78 -2.56
N GLY A 241 5.52 0.08 -3.07
CA GLY A 241 6.81 -0.04 -2.39
C GLY A 241 7.49 -1.40 -2.55
N ALA A 242 8.55 -1.61 -1.77
CA ALA A 242 9.29 -2.85 -1.70
C ALA A 242 9.04 -3.55 -0.35
N PHE A 243 8.53 -4.77 -0.39
CA PHE A 243 8.21 -5.57 0.80
C PHE A 243 9.10 -6.81 0.83
N LYS A 244 10.05 -6.84 1.77
CA LYS A 244 10.92 -7.99 2.01
C LYS A 244 10.56 -8.63 3.33
N ILE A 245 10.23 -9.93 3.29
CA ILE A 245 9.81 -10.66 4.46
C ILE A 245 10.54 -12.00 4.50
N LYS A 246 11.17 -12.29 5.63
CA LYS A 246 11.84 -13.57 5.85
C LYS A 246 11.19 -14.26 7.05
N PHE A 247 10.62 -15.44 6.82
CA PHE A 247 9.97 -16.24 7.87
C PHE A 247 10.90 -17.32 8.40
N GLY A 248 10.70 -17.70 9.66
CA GLY A 248 11.21 -18.93 10.23
C GLY A 248 10.32 -20.14 9.92
N GLN A 249 10.50 -21.22 10.68
CA GLN A 249 9.64 -22.42 10.55
C GLN A 249 8.19 -22.08 10.92
N PRO A 250 7.22 -22.57 10.14
CA PRO A 250 5.82 -22.33 10.44
C PRO A 250 5.41 -23.02 11.74
N LEU A 251 4.46 -22.41 12.43
CA LEU A 251 3.69 -23.04 13.49
C LEU A 251 2.82 -24.19 12.91
N ALA A 252 2.00 -24.83 13.73
CA ALA A 252 1.02 -25.81 13.23
C ALA A 252 0.23 -25.23 12.04
N THR A 253 -0.14 -23.95 12.14
CA THR A 253 -0.65 -23.16 11.02
C THR A 253 -0.09 -21.73 11.09
N THR A 254 0.52 -21.29 9.99
CA THR A 254 0.94 -19.88 9.79
C THR A 254 0.23 -19.35 8.55
N ASN A 255 -0.50 -18.25 8.70
CA ASN A 255 -1.24 -17.61 7.62
C ASN A 255 -0.57 -16.29 7.23
N VAL A 256 -0.39 -16.09 5.94
CA VAL A 256 0.21 -14.87 5.37
C VAL A 256 -0.71 -14.36 4.28
N ASP A 257 -1.35 -13.22 4.50
CA ASP A 257 -2.17 -12.54 3.51
C ASP A 257 -1.48 -11.24 3.06
N ILE A 258 -1.21 -11.13 1.76
CA ILE A 258 -0.53 -9.96 1.19
C ILE A 258 -1.40 -9.37 0.08
N SER A 259 -1.76 -8.11 0.25
CA SER A 259 -2.55 -7.35 -0.70
C SER A 259 -1.84 -6.05 -1.05
N THR A 260 -1.44 -5.88 -2.32
CA THR A 260 -0.67 -4.71 -2.76
C THR A 260 -1.21 -4.10 -4.04
N GLY A 261 -0.96 -2.81 -4.24
CA GLY A 261 -1.31 -2.09 -5.47
C GLY A 261 -0.25 -2.26 -6.56
N ALA A 262 0.90 -1.60 -6.40
CA ALA A 262 2.04 -1.62 -7.32
C ALA A 262 3.34 -1.80 -6.50
N SER A 263 3.85 -3.04 -6.38
CA SER A 263 4.91 -3.34 -5.41
C SER A 263 5.81 -4.48 -5.88
N ASP A 264 7.03 -4.49 -5.35
CA ASP A 264 7.90 -5.66 -5.34
C ASP A 264 7.79 -6.37 -3.99
N VAL A 265 7.42 -7.64 -4.00
CA VAL A 265 7.24 -8.46 -2.79
C VAL A 265 8.15 -9.67 -2.84
N ASP A 266 9.15 -9.69 -1.97
CA ASP A 266 10.09 -10.80 -1.80
C ASP A 266 9.83 -11.50 -0.47
N ILE A 267 9.42 -12.78 -0.54
CA ILE A 267 9.20 -13.63 0.64
C ILE A 267 10.25 -14.74 0.65
N ASN A 268 10.92 -14.89 1.78
CA ASN A 268 11.87 -15.95 2.01
C ASN A 268 11.37 -16.90 3.10
N ILE A 269 11.31 -18.19 2.81
CA ILE A 269 10.90 -19.24 3.75
C ILE A 269 11.99 -20.31 3.89
N PRO A 270 12.09 -21.02 5.02
CA PRO A 270 13.06 -22.11 5.15
C PRO A 270 12.82 -23.21 4.11
N VAL A 271 13.90 -23.82 3.62
CA VAL A 271 13.82 -24.93 2.65
C VAL A 271 12.98 -26.11 3.16
N THR A 272 12.91 -26.31 4.48
CA THR A 272 12.14 -27.37 5.14
C THR A 272 10.69 -26.98 5.43
N ALA A 273 10.30 -25.72 5.21
CA ALA A 273 8.94 -25.27 5.45
C ALA A 273 7.96 -25.83 4.41
N ALA A 274 6.87 -26.44 4.90
CA ALA A 274 5.76 -26.82 4.05
C ALA A 274 4.86 -25.61 3.79
N CYS A 275 4.78 -25.17 2.53
CA CYS A 275 4.10 -23.96 2.15
C CYS A 275 3.17 -24.17 0.95
N ARG A 276 1.97 -23.58 1.03
CA ARG A 276 1.05 -23.43 -0.09
C ARG A 276 0.88 -21.95 -0.40
N ILE A 277 1.07 -21.59 -1.66
CA ILE A 277 0.80 -20.25 -2.18
C ILE A 277 -0.50 -20.29 -2.97
N THR A 278 -1.38 -19.31 -2.72
CA THR A 278 -2.58 -19.07 -3.52
C THR A 278 -2.52 -17.64 -4.04
N LYS A 279 -2.61 -17.47 -5.35
CA LYS A 279 -2.55 -16.15 -5.98
C LYS A 279 -3.87 -15.74 -6.61
N GLY A 280 -4.27 -14.48 -6.41
CA GLY A 280 -5.36 -13.79 -7.09
C GLY A 280 -4.85 -12.47 -7.63
N THR A 281 -4.00 -12.51 -8.67
CA THR A 281 -3.32 -11.34 -9.21
C THR A 281 -3.76 -11.08 -10.64
N ALA A 282 -3.91 -9.80 -11.04
CA ALA A 282 -4.29 -9.41 -12.40
C ALA A 282 -3.06 -9.30 -13.32
N PHE A 283 -2.31 -8.20 -13.24
CA PHE A 283 -1.13 -7.92 -14.09
C PHE A 283 0.17 -8.06 -13.31
N SER A 284 0.37 -9.19 -12.62
CA SER A 284 1.53 -9.39 -11.75
C SER A 284 2.45 -10.47 -12.28
N SER A 285 3.77 -10.24 -12.19
CA SER A 285 4.78 -11.28 -12.39
C SER A 285 4.92 -12.13 -11.12
N ASN A 286 5.23 -13.42 -11.28
CA ASN A 286 5.34 -14.32 -10.14
C ASN A 286 6.54 -15.26 -10.35
N ASN A 287 7.39 -15.35 -9.33
CA ASN A 287 8.50 -16.30 -9.28
C ASN A 287 8.41 -17.13 -7.99
N PHE A 288 8.08 -18.41 -8.10
CA PHE A 288 7.94 -19.35 -6.97
C PHE A 288 8.93 -20.50 -7.13
N GLU A 289 10.18 -20.23 -6.78
CA GLU A 289 11.26 -21.18 -6.91
C GLU A 289 11.11 -22.34 -5.90
N GLY A 290 11.16 -23.58 -6.40
CA GLY A 290 11.02 -24.79 -5.57
C GLY A 290 9.57 -25.13 -5.19
N PHE A 291 8.57 -24.54 -5.88
CA PHE A 291 7.17 -24.89 -5.75
C PHE A 291 6.64 -25.60 -7.00
N THR A 292 5.70 -26.50 -6.79
CA THR A 292 4.98 -27.21 -7.87
C THR A 292 3.56 -26.66 -7.98
N LYS A 293 3.12 -26.35 -9.21
CA LYS A 293 1.73 -25.93 -9.46
C LYS A 293 0.81 -27.12 -9.26
N VAL A 294 -0.17 -26.99 -8.35
CA VAL A 294 -1.15 -28.05 -8.02
C VAL A 294 -2.54 -27.77 -8.58
N SER A 295 -2.89 -26.52 -8.78
CA SER A 295 -4.12 -26.10 -9.47
C SER A 295 -3.94 -24.70 -10.06
N ASP A 296 -4.97 -24.15 -10.69
CA ASP A 296 -4.90 -22.78 -11.16
C ASP A 296 -4.78 -21.81 -9.99
N GLY A 297 -3.71 -20.99 -10.02
CA GLY A 297 -3.38 -20.04 -8.97
C GLY A 297 -2.84 -20.66 -7.67
N ALA A 298 -2.65 -21.99 -7.57
CA ALA A 298 -2.15 -22.64 -6.36
C ALA A 298 -0.83 -23.40 -6.60
N TYR A 299 0.11 -23.23 -5.66
CA TYR A 299 1.45 -23.81 -5.70
C TYR A 299 1.82 -24.37 -4.33
N GLU A 300 2.55 -25.47 -4.29
CA GLU A 300 2.97 -26.13 -3.04
C GLU A 300 4.44 -26.52 -3.06
N THR A 301 5.05 -26.52 -1.87
CA THR A 301 6.36 -27.15 -1.67
C THR A 301 6.23 -28.67 -1.67
N PRO A 302 7.28 -29.44 -2.01
CA PRO A 302 7.29 -30.89 -1.86
C PRO A 302 6.94 -31.31 -0.43
N GLY A 303 6.10 -32.33 -0.29
CA GLY A 303 5.70 -32.88 1.01
C GLY A 303 4.65 -32.10 1.78
N PHE A 304 4.08 -31.04 1.21
CA PHE A 304 3.09 -30.20 1.87
C PHE A 304 1.90 -30.98 2.46
N ALA A 305 1.36 -31.97 1.73
CA ALA A 305 0.20 -32.75 2.16
C ALA A 305 0.40 -33.43 3.53
N ASN A 306 1.59 -33.99 3.76
CA ASN A 306 1.92 -34.80 4.95
C ASN A 306 2.59 -34.01 6.08
N ALA A 307 2.85 -32.72 5.87
CA ALA A 307 3.49 -31.89 6.89
C ALA A 307 2.54 -31.58 8.06
N THR A 308 3.08 -31.61 9.28
CA THR A 308 2.34 -31.22 10.50
C THR A 308 2.20 -29.71 10.60
N ASN A 309 3.27 -28.97 10.30
CA ASN A 309 3.33 -27.53 10.34
C ASN A 309 3.24 -26.97 8.93
N LYS A 310 2.32 -26.05 8.70
CA LYS A 310 2.00 -25.55 7.36
C LYS A 310 1.92 -24.04 7.32
N MET A 311 2.49 -23.47 6.26
CA MET A 311 2.36 -22.07 5.92
C MET A 311 1.42 -21.91 4.72
N TYR A 312 0.48 -20.97 4.83
CA TYR A 312 -0.43 -20.61 3.75
C TYR A 312 -0.19 -19.14 3.39
N ILE A 313 0.28 -18.93 2.16
CA ILE A 313 0.52 -17.58 1.64
C ILE A 313 -0.56 -17.26 0.60
N LYS A 314 -1.35 -16.24 0.85
CA LYS A 314 -2.28 -15.67 -0.12
C LYS A 314 -1.76 -14.35 -0.63
N ILE A 315 -1.72 -14.21 -1.95
CA ILE A 315 -1.18 -13.06 -2.62
C ILE A 315 -2.26 -12.43 -3.50
N LYS A 316 -2.51 -11.15 -3.29
CA LYS A 316 -3.39 -10.34 -4.14
C LYS A 316 -2.61 -9.09 -4.57
N GLY A 317 -2.66 -8.76 -5.86
CA GLY A 317 -1.96 -7.58 -6.36
C GLY A 317 -2.54 -7.07 -7.67
N GLY A 318 -2.41 -5.78 -7.89
CA GLY A 318 -2.74 -5.13 -9.16
C GLY A 318 -1.60 -5.26 -10.17
N MET A 319 -0.58 -4.40 -10.07
CA MET A 319 0.64 -4.38 -10.88
C MET A 319 1.85 -4.62 -9.96
N SER A 320 2.03 -5.85 -9.50
CA SER A 320 3.08 -6.18 -8.53
C SER A 320 3.94 -7.35 -9.00
N SER A 321 5.18 -7.40 -8.54
CA SER A 321 6.06 -8.54 -8.68
C SER A 321 6.08 -9.33 -7.38
N PHE A 322 5.85 -10.64 -7.44
CA PHE A 322 5.89 -11.52 -6.27
C PHE A 322 6.95 -12.60 -6.45
N SER A 323 7.86 -12.67 -5.51
CA SER A 323 8.89 -13.70 -5.44
C SER A 323 8.79 -14.43 -4.11
N VAL A 324 8.72 -15.75 -4.15
CA VAL A 324 8.82 -16.60 -2.96
C VAL A 324 9.97 -17.56 -3.15
N LYS A 325 11.00 -17.43 -2.31
CA LYS A 325 12.22 -18.24 -2.36
C LYS A 325 12.38 -19.09 -1.10
N ARG A 326 13.09 -20.20 -1.25
CA ARG A 326 13.42 -21.12 -0.16
C ARG A 326 14.90 -20.98 0.18
N TYR A 327 15.23 -20.72 1.46
CA TYR A 327 16.62 -20.59 1.95
C TYR A 327 16.98 -21.68 2.95
#